data_b64b6b6725b09342ddfa01bdce28722c
#
_entry.id   b64b6b6725b09342ddfa01bdce28722c
#
_cell.length_a   1.000
_cell.length_b   1.000
_cell.length_c   1.000
_cell.angle_alpha   90.00
_cell.angle_beta   90.00
_cell.angle_gamma   90.00
#
_symmetry.space_group_name_H-M   'P 1'
#
loop_
_entity.id
_entity.type
_entity.pdbx_description
1 polymer ?
#
loop_
_entity_poly.entity_id
_entity_poly.type
_entity_poly.pdbx_seq_one_letter_code
_entity_poly.pdbx_strand_id
1 'polypeptide(L)'
;MNYNSFGLLKVIIFVLLLAGCDSSMNLYPNPDIKIDHQQEWQKKLYFERITEFKKDPIGRDKIVFLGNSIMQGGGDWNERYQCSNIVNRGISGDYTNGILKRLDEITFYKPTAVFLMIGINEFFADNSNNSDINPKSVSKNIFKIADLITQKSPNTKVYLYTILPINANQYIEVKKVDYNFLQNGFSPSVNQQVVEANIILKSNFTYPVIDLYSAFINKNFELNPLFSSDGVHLNENGYDLWVKKTKELILSLENGN
;
A
#
# COMPACT_ATOMS: atom_id res chain seq x y z
N MET A 1 79.05 -39.46 10.65
CA MET A 1 78.77 -38.02 10.79
C MET A 1 77.48 -37.72 10.13
N ASN A 2 76.45 -37.52 10.97
CA ASN A 2 75.08 -37.31 10.51
C ASN A 2 74.81 -35.80 10.46
N TYR A 3 74.37 -35.32 9.34
CA TYR A 3 73.78 -33.96 9.22
C TYR A 3 72.30 -34.07 8.99
N ASN A 4 71.54 -33.68 10.01
CA ASN A 4 70.12 -33.46 9.91
C ASN A 4 69.84 -32.13 9.23
N SER A 5 69.13 -32.11 8.11
CA SER A 5 68.57 -30.92 7.53
C SER A 5 67.11 -30.78 7.94
N PHE A 6 66.83 -29.78 8.80
CA PHE A 6 65.47 -29.37 9.12
C PHE A 6 64.92 -28.51 7.99
N GLY A 7 63.95 -29.05 7.27
CA GLY A 7 63.17 -28.30 6.30
C GLY A 7 62.16 -27.40 6.99
N LEU A 8 62.29 -26.11 6.83
CA LEU A 8 61.31 -25.11 7.30
C LEU A 8 60.08 -25.10 6.39
N LEU A 9 58.97 -25.61 6.84
CA LEU A 9 57.67 -25.56 6.14
C LEU A 9 57.11 -24.13 6.30
N LYS A 10 57.20 -23.30 5.25
CA LYS A 10 56.54 -22.00 5.20
C LYS A 10 55.04 -22.20 4.97
N VAL A 11 54.27 -22.04 6.01
CA VAL A 11 52.80 -21.95 5.90
C VAL A 11 52.45 -20.57 5.36
N ILE A 12 52.04 -20.51 4.08
CA ILE A 12 51.48 -19.30 3.48
C ILE A 12 50.00 -19.25 3.90
N ILE A 13 49.67 -18.38 4.85
CA ILE A 13 48.30 -18.07 5.19
C ILE A 13 47.74 -17.14 4.10
N PHE A 14 46.90 -17.69 3.23
CA PHE A 14 46.15 -16.89 2.27
C PHE A 14 44.97 -16.26 3.03
N VAL A 15 45.10 -15.01 3.45
CA VAL A 15 44.00 -14.20 3.94
C VAL A 15 43.16 -13.80 2.74
N LEU A 16 42.09 -14.56 2.46
CA LEU A 16 41.02 -14.13 1.56
C LEU A 16 40.31 -12.92 2.20
N LEU A 17 40.74 -11.74 1.82
CA LEU A 17 39.91 -10.53 1.98
C LEU A 17 38.66 -10.70 1.11
N LEU A 18 37.61 -11.20 1.73
CA LEU A 18 36.26 -11.04 1.21
C LEU A 18 35.96 -9.54 1.23
N ALA A 19 36.33 -8.85 0.16
CA ALA A 19 35.75 -7.57 -0.16
C ALA A 19 34.24 -7.84 -0.38
N GLY A 20 33.47 -7.79 0.69
CA GLY A 20 32.03 -7.71 0.62
C GLY A 20 31.71 -6.46 -0.18
N CYS A 21 31.38 -6.65 -1.46
CA CYS A 21 30.69 -5.64 -2.23
C CYS A 21 29.32 -5.47 -1.54
N ASP A 22 29.26 -4.59 -0.56
CA ASP A 22 28.04 -4.13 0.06
C ASP A 22 27.34 -3.24 -0.98
N SER A 23 26.82 -3.89 -2.03
CA SER A 23 25.80 -3.29 -2.86
C SER A 23 24.55 -3.24 -1.98
N SER A 24 24.49 -2.24 -1.10
CA SER A 24 23.27 -1.92 -0.37
C SER A 24 22.16 -1.77 -1.39
N MET A 25 21.38 -2.83 -1.55
CA MET A 25 20.27 -2.85 -2.49
C MET A 25 19.33 -1.73 -2.04
N ASN A 26 19.22 -0.68 -2.83
CA ASN A 26 18.38 0.45 -2.48
C ASN A 26 16.92 0.03 -2.63
N LEU A 27 16.33 -0.45 -1.53
CA LEU A 27 14.95 -0.96 -1.46
C LEU A 27 13.90 0.17 -1.52
N TYR A 28 14.34 1.40 -1.49
CA TYR A 28 13.46 2.56 -1.37
C TYR A 28 13.68 3.53 -2.53
N PRO A 29 12.63 4.22 -2.98
CA PRO A 29 12.73 5.15 -4.09
C PRO A 29 13.71 6.29 -3.81
N ASN A 30 14.42 6.71 -4.86
CA ASN A 30 15.28 7.89 -4.82
C ASN A 30 14.42 9.15 -4.62
N PRO A 31 14.83 10.13 -3.79
CA PRO A 31 14.13 11.39 -3.62
C PRO A 31 13.84 12.19 -4.90
N ASP A 32 14.62 11.97 -5.95
CA ASP A 32 14.45 12.63 -7.25
C ASP A 32 13.42 11.93 -8.16
N ILE A 33 12.85 10.80 -7.72
CA ILE A 33 11.89 10.06 -8.54
C ILE A 33 10.64 10.92 -8.80
N LYS A 34 10.20 10.92 -10.05
CA LYS A 34 8.93 11.53 -10.41
C LYS A 34 7.81 10.51 -10.31
N ILE A 35 6.74 10.91 -9.65
CA ILE A 35 5.47 10.18 -9.60
C ILE A 35 4.46 11.05 -10.33
N ASP A 36 3.90 10.52 -11.41
CA ASP A 36 2.98 11.28 -12.25
C ASP A 36 1.78 11.75 -11.42
N HIS A 37 1.35 12.99 -11.66
CA HIS A 37 0.23 13.68 -11.01
C HIS A 37 0.42 13.99 -9.51
N GLN A 38 1.58 13.66 -8.92
CA GLN A 38 1.86 13.96 -7.52
C GLN A 38 2.10 15.47 -7.32
N GLN A 39 1.37 16.05 -6.38
CA GLN A 39 1.57 17.44 -5.95
C GLN A 39 2.73 17.54 -4.94
N GLU A 40 3.29 18.75 -4.76
CA GLU A 40 4.44 18.96 -3.87
C GLU A 40 4.17 18.52 -2.41
N TRP A 41 2.98 18.79 -1.88
CA TRP A 41 2.63 18.35 -0.51
C TRP A 41 2.56 16.80 -0.41
N GLN A 42 2.09 16.12 -1.45
CA GLN A 42 2.06 14.65 -1.51
C GLN A 42 3.48 14.10 -1.60
N LYS A 43 4.35 14.70 -2.42
CA LYS A 43 5.76 14.33 -2.53
C LYS A 43 6.45 14.44 -1.17
N LYS A 44 6.22 15.53 -0.42
CA LYS A 44 6.75 15.71 0.93
C LYS A 44 6.33 14.57 1.85
N LEU A 45 5.03 14.32 2.00
CA LEU A 45 4.50 13.23 2.84
C LEU A 45 5.02 11.85 2.41
N TYR A 46 5.13 11.62 1.10
CA TYR A 46 5.65 10.38 0.57
C TYR A 46 7.08 10.10 1.04
N PHE A 47 7.99 11.06 0.93
CA PHE A 47 9.38 10.86 1.33
C PHE A 47 9.59 10.91 2.85
N GLU A 48 8.78 11.65 3.58
CA GLU A 48 8.75 11.57 5.04
C GLU A 48 8.40 10.13 5.47
N ARG A 49 7.37 9.55 4.89
CA ARG A 49 6.94 8.19 5.20
C ARG A 49 7.94 7.12 4.74
N ILE A 50 8.55 7.30 3.57
CA ILE A 50 9.67 6.44 3.12
C ILE A 50 10.85 6.49 4.09
N THR A 51 11.12 7.64 4.69
CA THR A 51 12.17 7.78 5.71
C THR A 51 11.84 7.00 6.99
N GLU A 52 10.58 6.96 7.38
CA GLU A 52 10.12 6.12 8.50
C GLU A 52 10.27 4.63 8.16
N PHE A 53 9.87 4.21 6.96
CA PHE A 53 10.01 2.82 6.51
C PHE A 53 11.46 2.33 6.51
N LYS A 54 12.42 3.21 6.17
CA LYS A 54 13.86 2.90 6.26
C LYS A 54 14.32 2.61 7.69
N LYS A 55 13.69 3.25 8.69
CA LYS A 55 14.03 3.06 10.11
C LYS A 55 13.36 1.81 10.70
N ASP A 56 12.23 1.42 10.12
CA ASP A 56 11.43 0.26 10.54
C ASP A 56 11.07 -0.60 9.31
N PRO A 57 12.04 -1.36 8.77
CA PRO A 57 11.82 -2.19 7.58
C PRO A 57 10.84 -3.33 7.87
N ILE A 58 10.21 -3.86 6.80
CA ILE A 58 9.15 -4.88 6.90
C ILE A 58 9.56 -6.10 7.73
N GLY A 59 10.76 -6.63 7.49
CA GLY A 59 11.19 -7.87 8.13
C GLY A 59 10.55 -9.12 7.52
N ARG A 60 10.77 -10.29 8.18
CA ARG A 60 10.28 -11.59 7.70
C ARG A 60 8.90 -11.90 8.26
N ASP A 61 8.18 -12.79 7.58
CA ASP A 61 6.91 -13.40 8.01
C ASP A 61 5.83 -12.37 8.38
N LYS A 62 5.82 -11.25 7.66
CA LYS A 62 4.88 -10.15 7.90
C LYS A 62 3.69 -10.18 6.95
N ILE A 63 2.60 -9.60 7.42
CA ILE A 63 1.43 -9.20 6.62
C ILE A 63 1.58 -7.71 6.36
N VAL A 64 1.59 -7.31 5.09
CA VAL A 64 1.76 -5.90 4.71
C VAL A 64 0.43 -5.28 4.35
N PHE A 65 0.06 -4.23 5.05
CA PHE A 65 -1.05 -3.36 4.69
C PHE A 65 -0.54 -2.21 3.83
N LEU A 66 -0.81 -2.27 2.53
CA LEU A 66 -0.28 -1.39 1.49
C LEU A 66 -1.37 -0.46 0.95
N GLY A 67 -1.13 0.85 0.93
CA GLY A 67 -2.15 1.78 0.43
C GLY A 67 -1.84 3.26 0.68
N ASN A 68 -2.91 4.04 0.77
CA ASN A 68 -2.87 5.48 0.97
C ASN A 68 -3.14 5.91 2.42
N SER A 69 -3.73 7.12 2.62
CA SER A 69 -4.06 7.67 3.93
C SER A 69 -5.04 6.82 4.73
N ILE A 70 -5.97 6.12 4.08
CA ILE A 70 -6.93 5.25 4.77
C ILE A 70 -6.18 4.07 5.40
N MET A 71 -5.21 3.49 4.69
CA MET A 71 -4.37 2.43 5.23
C MET A 71 -3.43 2.95 6.33
N GLN A 72 -2.79 4.11 6.09
CA GLN A 72 -1.92 4.76 7.08
C GLN A 72 -2.69 5.11 8.36
N GLY A 73 -3.89 5.65 8.22
CA GLY A 73 -4.73 6.10 9.32
C GLY A 73 -5.24 5.00 10.26
N GLY A 74 -5.14 3.73 9.85
CA GLY A 74 -5.37 2.59 10.75
C GLY A 74 -4.38 2.53 11.93
N GLY A 75 -3.27 3.28 11.85
CA GLY A 75 -2.27 3.39 12.93
C GLY A 75 -1.58 2.06 13.18
N ASP A 76 -1.59 1.60 14.42
CA ASP A 76 -1.09 0.28 14.81
C ASP A 76 -2.16 -0.79 14.52
N TRP A 77 -2.02 -1.45 13.37
CA TRP A 77 -2.89 -2.53 12.98
C TRP A 77 -2.73 -3.78 13.86
N ASN A 78 -1.55 -3.98 14.50
CA ASN A 78 -1.36 -5.10 15.42
C ASN A 78 -2.23 -4.97 16.66
N GLU A 79 -2.33 -3.76 17.22
CA GLU A 79 -3.24 -3.47 18.33
C GLU A 79 -4.70 -3.76 17.93
N ARG A 80 -5.13 -3.29 16.74
CA ARG A 80 -6.50 -3.47 16.25
C ARG A 80 -6.86 -4.94 16.02
N TYR A 81 -5.96 -5.75 15.48
CA TYR A 81 -6.19 -7.17 15.22
C TYR A 81 -5.81 -8.07 16.39
N GLN A 82 -5.13 -7.55 17.42
CA GLN A 82 -4.57 -8.31 18.53
C GLN A 82 -3.57 -9.38 18.03
N CYS A 83 -2.65 -8.97 17.19
CA CYS A 83 -1.61 -9.79 16.56
C CYS A 83 -0.26 -9.05 16.60
N SER A 84 0.80 -9.57 15.97
CA SER A 84 2.14 -8.96 16.04
C SER A 84 2.91 -8.91 14.73
N ASN A 85 2.27 -9.29 13.63
CA ASN A 85 2.96 -9.46 12.36
C ASN A 85 2.48 -8.56 11.23
N ILE A 86 1.61 -7.58 11.51
CA ILE A 86 1.14 -6.62 10.51
C ILE A 86 2.08 -5.41 10.45
N VAL A 87 2.42 -5.00 9.22
CA VAL A 87 3.23 -3.82 8.94
C VAL A 87 2.44 -2.83 8.09
N ASN A 88 2.29 -1.60 8.59
CA ASN A 88 1.57 -0.53 7.90
C ASN A 88 2.48 0.16 6.88
N ARG A 89 2.19 -0.03 5.60
CA ARG A 89 2.85 0.63 4.46
C ARG A 89 1.88 1.56 3.71
N GLY A 90 0.98 2.20 4.45
CA GLY A 90 0.15 3.30 3.94
C GLY A 90 0.93 4.61 3.87
N ILE A 91 0.66 5.42 2.85
CA ILE A 91 1.18 6.78 2.67
C ILE A 91 0.03 7.72 2.30
N SER A 92 -0.18 8.76 3.10
CA SER A 92 -1.22 9.77 2.84
C SER A 92 -1.00 10.46 1.49
N GLY A 93 -2.07 10.55 0.69
CA GLY A 93 -2.02 11.16 -0.63
C GLY A 93 -1.38 10.28 -1.71
N ASP A 94 -1.01 9.02 -1.42
CA ASP A 94 -0.35 8.16 -2.41
C ASP A 94 -1.31 7.71 -3.53
N TYR A 95 -0.74 7.52 -4.69
CA TYR A 95 -1.37 7.04 -5.93
C TYR A 95 -0.91 5.63 -6.27
N THR A 96 -1.59 4.98 -7.19
CA THR A 96 -1.15 3.68 -7.74
C THR A 96 0.27 3.76 -8.31
N ASN A 97 0.61 4.86 -9.00
CA ASN A 97 1.96 5.12 -9.51
C ASN A 97 3.00 5.27 -8.40
N GLY A 98 2.62 5.84 -7.24
CA GLY A 98 3.51 5.94 -6.09
C GLY A 98 3.84 4.58 -5.49
N ILE A 99 2.85 3.69 -5.35
CA ILE A 99 3.07 2.31 -4.91
C ILE A 99 3.99 1.56 -5.87
N LEU A 100 3.78 1.69 -7.19
CA LEU A 100 4.64 1.06 -8.21
C LEU A 100 6.12 1.43 -8.08
N LYS A 101 6.42 2.60 -7.52
CA LYS A 101 7.81 3.08 -7.32
C LYS A 101 8.45 2.60 -6.00
N ARG A 102 7.69 1.96 -5.09
CA ARG A 102 8.16 1.50 -3.77
C ARG A 102 7.92 0.01 -3.50
N LEU A 103 7.80 -0.81 -4.54
CA LEU A 103 7.56 -2.24 -4.40
C LEU A 103 8.81 -3.04 -4.04
N ASP A 104 10.01 -2.49 -4.21
CA ASP A 104 11.25 -3.24 -4.02
C ASP A 104 11.44 -3.68 -2.56
N GLU A 105 11.05 -2.87 -1.56
CA GLU A 105 11.01 -3.29 -0.16
C GLU A 105 10.11 -4.52 0.03
N ILE A 106 8.88 -4.47 -0.50
CA ILE A 106 7.89 -5.54 -0.34
C ILE A 106 8.39 -6.83 -0.98
N THR A 107 8.86 -6.74 -2.22
CA THR A 107 9.33 -7.91 -2.98
C THR A 107 10.64 -8.48 -2.45
N PHE A 108 11.46 -7.68 -1.78
CA PHE A 108 12.67 -8.12 -1.09
C PHE A 108 12.36 -8.93 0.16
N TYR A 109 11.47 -8.43 1.02
CA TYR A 109 11.12 -9.11 2.27
C TYR A 109 10.17 -10.28 2.09
N LYS A 110 9.49 -10.37 0.93
CA LYS A 110 8.60 -11.50 0.57
C LYS A 110 7.59 -11.81 1.68
N PRO A 111 6.71 -10.88 2.04
CA PRO A 111 5.78 -11.05 3.16
C PRO A 111 4.84 -12.24 2.92
N THR A 112 4.26 -12.76 4.00
CA THR A 112 3.24 -13.82 3.95
C THR A 112 2.05 -13.38 3.11
N ALA A 113 1.61 -12.14 3.29
CA ALA A 113 0.52 -11.56 2.51
C ALA A 113 0.66 -10.05 2.34
N VAL A 114 0.06 -9.52 1.27
CA VAL A 114 -0.13 -8.10 1.03
C VAL A 114 -1.62 -7.82 0.87
N PHE A 115 -2.12 -6.87 1.64
CA PHE A 115 -3.48 -6.34 1.53
C PHE A 115 -3.41 -4.93 0.93
N LEU A 116 -3.96 -4.76 -0.27
CA LEU A 116 -3.82 -3.54 -1.06
C LEU A 116 -5.15 -2.77 -1.14
N MET A 117 -5.17 -1.51 -0.69
CA MET A 117 -6.22 -0.53 -0.98
C MET A 117 -5.60 0.77 -1.48
N ILE A 118 -5.90 1.14 -2.72
CA ILE A 118 -5.39 2.36 -3.37
C ILE A 118 -6.37 2.77 -4.48
N GLY A 119 -6.35 4.02 -4.92
CA GLY A 119 -7.09 4.49 -6.09
C GLY A 119 -8.02 5.67 -5.81
N ILE A 120 -8.37 5.95 -4.55
CA ILE A 120 -9.27 7.06 -4.23
C ILE A 120 -8.64 8.42 -4.57
N ASN A 121 -7.34 8.60 -4.36
CA ASN A 121 -6.66 9.87 -4.59
C ASN A 121 -6.61 10.25 -6.07
N GLU A 122 -6.56 9.26 -6.96
CA GLU A 122 -6.68 9.48 -8.40
C GLU A 122 -8.03 10.06 -8.79
N PHE A 123 -9.10 9.64 -8.13
CA PHE A 123 -10.47 10.12 -8.40
C PHE A 123 -10.82 11.38 -7.62
N PHE A 124 -10.07 11.68 -6.55
CA PHE A 124 -10.28 12.85 -5.71
C PHE A 124 -9.58 14.08 -6.27
N ALA A 125 -9.89 14.39 -7.53
CA ALA A 125 -9.34 15.51 -8.27
C ALA A 125 -10.27 15.88 -9.46
N ASP A 126 -10.13 17.10 -9.97
CA ASP A 126 -10.72 17.47 -11.26
C ASP A 126 -9.85 16.90 -12.39
N ASN A 127 -10.27 15.76 -12.92
CA ASN A 127 -9.61 15.07 -14.03
C ASN A 127 -10.29 15.33 -15.39
N SER A 128 -11.16 16.33 -15.50
CA SER A 128 -11.92 16.60 -16.74
C SER A 128 -11.02 16.81 -17.95
N ASN A 129 -9.79 17.29 -17.74
CA ASN A 129 -8.77 17.51 -18.76
C ASN A 129 -7.67 16.43 -18.78
N ASN A 130 -7.80 15.36 -18.01
CA ASN A 130 -6.79 14.32 -17.89
C ASN A 130 -7.39 12.93 -18.18
N SER A 131 -7.40 12.56 -19.46
CA SER A 131 -7.92 11.28 -19.93
C SER A 131 -7.16 10.06 -19.39
N ASP A 132 -5.94 10.26 -18.89
CA ASP A 132 -5.09 9.17 -18.42
C ASP A 132 -5.51 8.68 -17.02
N ILE A 133 -6.26 9.48 -16.27
CA ILE A 133 -6.82 9.10 -14.96
C ILE A 133 -8.29 8.73 -15.14
N ASN A 134 -8.58 7.45 -15.07
CA ASN A 134 -9.93 6.90 -15.16
C ASN A 134 -10.00 5.54 -14.46
N PRO A 135 -11.21 4.99 -14.21
CA PRO A 135 -11.37 3.71 -13.50
C PRO A 135 -10.58 2.53 -14.10
N LYS A 136 -10.46 2.49 -15.43
CA LYS A 136 -9.71 1.43 -16.14
C LYS A 136 -8.21 1.53 -15.88
N SER A 137 -7.63 2.75 -15.99
CA SER A 137 -6.20 2.97 -15.77
C SER A 137 -5.81 2.71 -14.32
N VAL A 138 -6.63 3.16 -13.36
CA VAL A 138 -6.42 2.91 -11.92
C VAL A 138 -6.49 1.41 -11.62
N SER A 139 -7.54 0.72 -12.08
CA SER A 139 -7.68 -0.73 -11.88
C SER A 139 -6.54 -1.51 -12.54
N LYS A 140 -6.10 -1.11 -13.75
CA LYS A 140 -4.93 -1.70 -14.42
C LYS A 140 -3.66 -1.56 -13.58
N ASN A 141 -3.44 -0.41 -12.97
CA ASN A 141 -2.28 -0.20 -12.10
C ASN A 141 -2.38 -1.05 -10.83
N ILE A 142 -3.57 -1.20 -10.22
CA ILE A 142 -3.79 -2.06 -9.06
C ILE A 142 -3.42 -3.51 -9.42
N PHE A 143 -3.87 -4.04 -10.55
CA PHE A 143 -3.48 -5.37 -11.01
C PHE A 143 -1.98 -5.45 -11.29
N LYS A 144 -1.39 -4.45 -11.93
CA LYS A 144 0.07 -4.41 -12.17
C LYS A 144 0.87 -4.46 -10.87
N ILE A 145 0.41 -3.78 -9.81
CA ILE A 145 1.03 -3.88 -8.48
C ILE A 145 0.98 -5.32 -7.97
N ALA A 146 -0.20 -5.95 -8.03
CA ALA A 146 -0.39 -7.33 -7.59
C ALA A 146 0.46 -8.31 -8.42
N ASP A 147 0.49 -8.17 -9.74
CA ASP A 147 1.28 -8.99 -10.66
C ASP A 147 2.79 -8.86 -10.37
N LEU A 148 3.30 -7.65 -10.15
CA LEU A 148 4.71 -7.44 -9.82
C LEU A 148 5.09 -8.05 -8.46
N ILE A 149 4.20 -7.99 -7.48
CA ILE A 149 4.43 -8.63 -6.18
C ILE A 149 4.49 -10.15 -6.35
N THR A 150 3.50 -10.76 -7.00
CA THR A 150 3.45 -12.21 -7.18
C THR A 150 4.56 -12.74 -8.10
N GLN A 151 4.94 -11.98 -9.12
CA GLN A 151 6.06 -12.34 -10.00
C GLN A 151 7.39 -12.39 -9.26
N LYS A 152 7.68 -11.37 -8.42
CA LYS A 152 8.95 -11.27 -7.68
C LYS A 152 8.92 -12.03 -6.34
N SER A 153 7.75 -12.33 -5.82
CA SER A 153 7.53 -13.04 -4.56
C SER A 153 6.37 -14.04 -4.68
N PRO A 154 6.58 -15.19 -5.35
CA PRO A 154 5.50 -16.12 -5.72
C PRO A 154 4.72 -16.73 -4.54
N ASN A 155 5.31 -16.77 -3.36
CA ASN A 155 4.67 -17.29 -2.16
C ASN A 155 3.86 -16.23 -1.38
N THR A 156 3.97 -14.96 -1.75
CA THR A 156 3.19 -13.88 -1.13
C THR A 156 1.75 -13.92 -1.63
N LYS A 157 0.80 -14.06 -0.71
CA LYS A 157 -0.64 -13.97 -1.03
C LYS A 157 -1.01 -12.50 -1.20
N VAL A 158 -1.67 -12.14 -2.29
CA VAL A 158 -2.11 -10.77 -2.55
C VAL A 158 -3.64 -10.70 -2.48
N TYR A 159 -4.14 -9.83 -1.62
CA TYR A 159 -5.56 -9.53 -1.45
C TYR A 159 -5.82 -8.07 -1.85
N LEU A 160 -6.84 -7.85 -2.64
CA LEU A 160 -7.28 -6.51 -3.03
C LEU A 160 -8.48 -6.11 -2.19
N TYR A 161 -8.50 -4.89 -1.69
CA TYR A 161 -9.72 -4.30 -1.14
C TYR A 161 -10.43 -3.50 -2.23
N THR A 162 -11.75 -3.47 -2.19
CA THR A 162 -12.52 -2.48 -2.94
C THR A 162 -12.19 -1.07 -2.43
N ILE A 163 -12.16 -0.09 -3.34
CA ILE A 163 -11.96 1.32 -3.01
C ILE A 163 -13.19 1.81 -2.27
N LEU A 164 -13.00 2.48 -1.13
CA LEU A 164 -14.10 3.06 -0.36
C LEU A 164 -14.69 4.29 -1.07
N PRO A 165 -16.00 4.55 -0.93
CA PRO A 165 -16.62 5.75 -1.46
C PRO A 165 -16.25 6.96 -0.61
N ILE A 166 -16.66 8.14 -1.05
CA ILE A 166 -16.59 9.37 -0.25
C ILE A 166 -18.00 9.86 0.11
N ASN A 167 -18.08 10.72 1.12
CA ASN A 167 -19.21 11.60 1.36
C ASN A 167 -18.80 13.05 1.07
N ALA A 168 -19.08 13.52 -0.14
CA ALA A 168 -18.65 14.82 -0.63
C ALA A 168 -19.18 15.97 0.23
N ASN A 169 -20.45 15.90 0.64
CA ASN A 169 -21.08 16.94 1.48
C ASN A 169 -20.40 17.04 2.84
N GLN A 170 -20.14 15.91 3.51
CA GLN A 170 -19.40 15.89 4.77
C GLN A 170 -17.98 16.46 4.59
N TYR A 171 -17.29 16.10 3.49
CA TYR A 171 -15.94 16.61 3.24
C TYR A 171 -15.92 18.12 3.04
N ILE A 172 -16.82 18.66 2.21
CA ILE A 172 -16.97 20.11 2.00
C ILE A 172 -17.25 20.82 3.32
N GLU A 173 -18.16 20.27 4.12
CA GLU A 173 -18.55 20.86 5.41
C GLU A 173 -17.38 20.87 6.41
N VAL A 174 -16.68 19.77 6.57
CA VAL A 174 -15.58 19.63 7.54
C VAL A 174 -14.34 20.40 7.11
N LYS A 175 -13.95 20.30 5.83
CA LYS A 175 -12.70 20.92 5.32
C LYS A 175 -12.89 22.36 4.89
N LYS A 176 -14.13 22.86 4.78
CA LYS A 176 -14.45 24.22 4.30
C LYS A 176 -13.85 24.50 2.93
N VAL A 177 -13.95 23.53 2.01
CA VAL A 177 -13.45 23.63 0.63
C VAL A 177 -14.60 23.72 -0.36
N ASP A 178 -14.33 24.32 -1.52
CA ASP A 178 -15.28 24.42 -2.64
C ASP A 178 -14.63 23.84 -3.90
N TYR A 179 -14.44 22.53 -3.92
CA TYR A 179 -13.88 21.86 -5.08
C TYR A 179 -14.99 21.51 -6.07
N ASN A 180 -14.82 21.97 -7.32
CA ASN A 180 -15.78 21.75 -8.40
C ASN A 180 -16.15 20.27 -8.59
N PHE A 181 -15.15 19.38 -8.51
CA PHE A 181 -15.33 17.92 -8.68
C PHE A 181 -16.11 17.24 -7.54
N LEU A 182 -16.39 17.95 -6.44
CA LEU A 182 -17.22 17.47 -5.33
C LEU A 182 -18.65 18.01 -5.40
N GLN A 183 -18.93 18.96 -6.31
CA GLN A 183 -20.24 19.57 -6.41
C GLN A 183 -21.26 18.66 -7.11
N ASN A 184 -22.54 18.83 -6.74
CA ASN A 184 -23.62 18.12 -7.39
C ASN A 184 -23.67 18.43 -8.88
N GLY A 185 -23.80 17.37 -9.69
CA GLY A 185 -23.83 17.51 -11.16
C GLY A 185 -22.46 17.38 -11.85
N PHE A 186 -21.37 17.33 -11.09
CA PHE A 186 -20.07 16.97 -11.68
C PHE A 186 -20.07 15.51 -12.15
N SER A 187 -19.64 15.27 -13.38
CA SER A 187 -19.71 13.93 -13.98
C SER A 187 -18.44 13.62 -14.81
N PRO A 188 -17.87 12.42 -14.65
CA PRO A 188 -18.23 11.42 -13.63
C PRO A 188 -17.85 11.88 -12.22
N SER A 189 -18.74 11.71 -11.24
CA SER A 189 -18.42 12.00 -9.84
C SER A 189 -17.35 11.05 -9.30
N VAL A 190 -16.73 11.40 -8.15
CA VAL A 190 -15.75 10.51 -7.49
C VAL A 190 -16.36 9.13 -7.23
N ASN A 191 -17.58 9.07 -6.69
CA ASN A 191 -18.22 7.80 -6.37
C ASN A 191 -18.63 7.00 -7.62
N GLN A 192 -19.00 7.65 -8.73
CA GLN A 192 -19.21 6.94 -10.00
C GLN A 192 -17.92 6.25 -10.47
N GLN A 193 -16.79 6.93 -10.40
CA GLN A 193 -15.50 6.37 -10.75
C GLN A 193 -15.08 5.23 -9.81
N VAL A 194 -15.32 5.38 -8.49
CA VAL A 194 -15.09 4.33 -7.50
C VAL A 194 -15.92 3.08 -7.81
N VAL A 195 -17.21 3.24 -8.12
CA VAL A 195 -18.10 2.11 -8.47
C VAL A 195 -17.59 1.38 -9.71
N GLU A 196 -17.24 2.12 -10.77
CA GLU A 196 -16.71 1.51 -12.01
C GLU A 196 -15.39 0.77 -11.74
N ALA A 197 -14.45 1.36 -11.01
CA ALA A 197 -13.20 0.69 -10.63
C ALA A 197 -13.47 -0.57 -9.81
N ASN A 198 -14.37 -0.54 -8.84
CA ASN A 198 -14.72 -1.69 -8.02
C ASN A 198 -15.40 -2.82 -8.82
N ILE A 199 -16.18 -2.48 -9.84
CA ILE A 199 -16.73 -3.48 -10.79
C ILE A 199 -15.58 -4.17 -11.51
N ILE A 200 -14.60 -3.40 -12.03
CA ILE A 200 -13.44 -3.97 -12.72
C ILE A 200 -12.61 -4.84 -11.75
N LEU A 201 -12.36 -4.39 -10.53
CA LEU A 201 -11.63 -5.17 -9.53
C LEU A 201 -12.34 -6.49 -9.23
N LYS A 202 -13.64 -6.46 -8.98
CA LYS A 202 -14.44 -7.66 -8.67
C LYS A 202 -14.64 -8.61 -9.84
N SER A 203 -14.49 -8.16 -11.07
CA SER A 203 -14.52 -9.02 -12.26
C SER A 203 -13.23 -9.80 -12.50
N ASN A 204 -12.18 -9.51 -11.76
CA ASN A 204 -10.91 -10.22 -11.82
C ASN A 204 -10.94 -11.48 -10.94
N PHE A 205 -10.61 -12.63 -11.52
CA PHE A 205 -10.59 -13.92 -10.81
C PHE A 205 -9.18 -14.35 -10.36
N THR A 206 -8.15 -13.56 -10.66
CA THR A 206 -6.76 -13.88 -10.31
C THR A 206 -6.46 -13.60 -8.85
N TYR A 207 -6.97 -12.49 -8.32
CA TYR A 207 -6.73 -12.04 -6.94
C TYR A 207 -8.01 -12.01 -6.15
N PRO A 208 -8.03 -12.54 -4.90
CA PRO A 208 -9.17 -12.37 -4.01
C PRO A 208 -9.47 -10.89 -3.75
N VAL A 209 -10.72 -10.49 -3.96
CA VAL A 209 -11.19 -9.13 -3.70
C VAL A 209 -12.10 -9.12 -2.47
N ILE A 210 -11.71 -8.35 -1.46
CA ILE A 210 -12.46 -8.17 -0.22
C ILE A 210 -13.36 -6.94 -0.38
N ASP A 211 -14.66 -7.14 -0.39
CA ASP A 211 -15.63 -6.07 -0.58
C ASP A 211 -15.89 -5.30 0.72
N LEU A 212 -15.06 -4.28 0.97
CA LEU A 212 -15.32 -3.31 2.05
C LEU A 212 -16.30 -2.21 1.62
N TYR A 213 -16.33 -1.85 0.32
CA TYR A 213 -17.24 -0.82 -0.19
C TYR A 213 -18.67 -1.04 0.28
N SER A 214 -19.21 -2.26 0.09
CA SER A 214 -20.58 -2.60 0.46
C SER A 214 -20.88 -2.49 1.97
N ALA A 215 -19.85 -2.59 2.82
CA ALA A 215 -20.00 -2.46 4.27
C ALA A 215 -20.00 -1.00 4.75
N PHE A 216 -19.44 -0.09 3.94
CA PHE A 216 -19.22 1.30 4.33
C PHE A 216 -20.21 2.29 3.70
N ILE A 217 -21.03 1.88 2.75
CA ILE A 217 -22.01 2.77 2.10
C ILE A 217 -23.23 3.05 2.97
N ASN A 218 -23.76 4.26 2.81
CA ASN A 218 -25.10 4.62 3.27
C ASN A 218 -26.15 4.31 2.17
N LYS A 219 -27.42 4.67 2.41
CA LYS A 219 -28.52 4.49 1.45
C LYS A 219 -28.35 5.28 0.14
N ASN A 220 -27.47 6.27 0.11
CA ASN A 220 -27.18 7.10 -1.05
C ASN A 220 -25.91 6.63 -1.79
N PHE A 221 -25.35 5.46 -1.44
CA PHE A 221 -24.08 4.92 -1.97
C PHE A 221 -22.86 5.82 -1.71
N GLU A 222 -22.90 6.60 -0.64
CA GLU A 222 -21.80 7.43 -0.14
C GLU A 222 -21.21 6.81 1.11
N LEU A 223 -19.98 7.23 1.47
CA LEU A 223 -19.37 6.84 2.75
C LEU A 223 -20.31 7.24 3.91
N ASN A 224 -20.67 6.24 4.72
CA ASN A 224 -21.56 6.47 5.84
C ASN A 224 -20.86 7.35 6.89
N PRO A 225 -21.43 8.50 7.27
CA PRO A 225 -20.84 9.42 8.25
C PRO A 225 -20.53 8.79 9.61
N LEU A 226 -21.21 7.71 9.98
CA LEU A 226 -20.92 6.96 11.22
C LEU A 226 -19.49 6.37 11.22
N PHE A 227 -18.91 6.11 10.06
CA PHE A 227 -17.61 5.48 9.88
C PHE A 227 -16.54 6.43 9.41
N SER A 228 -16.85 7.73 9.26
CA SER A 228 -15.93 8.71 8.71
C SER A 228 -15.75 9.90 9.61
N SER A 229 -14.52 10.44 9.64
CA SER A 229 -14.19 11.68 10.35
C SER A 229 -14.45 12.93 9.50
N ASP A 230 -14.32 12.82 8.17
CA ASP A 230 -14.37 13.97 7.27
C ASP A 230 -15.01 13.68 5.90
N GLY A 231 -15.65 12.53 5.74
CA GLY A 231 -16.24 12.14 4.47
C GLY A 231 -15.31 11.37 3.52
N VAL A 232 -14.02 11.22 3.88
CA VAL A 232 -13.02 10.44 3.12
C VAL A 232 -12.28 9.47 4.03
N HIS A 233 -11.80 9.95 5.17
CA HIS A 233 -11.02 9.15 6.12
C HIS A 233 -11.92 8.49 7.15
N LEU A 234 -11.52 7.29 7.56
CA LEU A 234 -12.25 6.54 8.58
C LEU A 234 -12.00 7.13 9.98
N ASN A 235 -13.02 7.03 10.83
CA ASN A 235 -12.92 7.21 12.28
C ASN A 235 -12.75 5.85 12.96
N GLU A 236 -12.69 5.82 14.29
CA GLU A 236 -12.51 4.57 15.06
C GLU A 236 -13.61 3.54 14.75
N ASN A 237 -14.88 3.94 14.68
CA ASN A 237 -15.97 3.04 14.30
C ASN A 237 -15.75 2.42 12.91
N GLY A 238 -15.18 3.19 11.98
CA GLY A 238 -14.84 2.72 10.64
C GLY A 238 -13.73 1.66 10.68
N TYR A 239 -12.68 1.89 11.44
CA TYR A 239 -11.61 0.90 11.60
C TYR A 239 -12.08 -0.35 12.35
N ASP A 240 -12.94 -0.22 13.34
CA ASP A 240 -13.56 -1.36 14.03
C ASP A 240 -14.41 -2.22 13.07
N LEU A 241 -15.19 -1.57 12.20
CA LEU A 241 -15.93 -2.27 11.15
C LEU A 241 -15.00 -2.99 10.18
N TRP A 242 -13.91 -2.34 9.76
CA TRP A 242 -12.89 -2.95 8.90
C TRP A 242 -12.33 -4.21 9.54
N VAL A 243 -11.85 -4.11 10.78
CA VAL A 243 -11.31 -5.25 11.53
C VAL A 243 -12.36 -6.36 11.64
N LYS A 244 -13.59 -6.03 12.05
CA LYS A 244 -14.70 -7.00 12.15
C LYS A 244 -14.91 -7.78 10.85
N LYS A 245 -14.77 -7.13 9.68
CA LYS A 245 -15.00 -7.76 8.38
C LYS A 245 -13.85 -8.65 7.91
N THR A 246 -12.65 -8.47 8.45
CA THR A 246 -11.43 -9.09 7.91
C THR A 246 -10.63 -9.89 8.92
N LYS A 247 -11.02 -9.87 10.21
CA LYS A 247 -10.26 -10.46 11.32
C LYS A 247 -9.97 -11.95 11.13
N GLU A 248 -10.97 -12.73 10.74
CA GLU A 248 -10.81 -14.18 10.55
C GLU A 248 -9.75 -14.49 9.49
N LEU A 249 -9.81 -13.79 8.36
CA LEU A 249 -8.83 -13.95 7.29
C LEU A 249 -7.42 -13.56 7.75
N ILE A 250 -7.27 -12.41 8.40
CA ILE A 250 -5.96 -11.92 8.86
C ILE A 250 -5.34 -12.89 9.87
N LEU A 251 -6.10 -13.32 10.88
CA LEU A 251 -5.60 -14.24 11.90
C LEU A 251 -5.31 -15.64 11.34
N SER A 252 -6.02 -16.09 10.29
CA SER A 252 -5.69 -17.35 9.62
C SER A 252 -4.31 -17.33 8.96
N LEU A 253 -3.88 -16.16 8.46
CA LEU A 253 -2.57 -15.97 7.84
C LEU A 253 -1.44 -15.83 8.86
N GLU A 254 -1.73 -15.37 10.07
CA GLU A 254 -0.76 -15.29 11.17
C GLU A 254 -0.35 -16.68 11.65
N ASN A 255 -1.32 -17.60 11.71
CA ASN A 255 -1.10 -18.95 12.24
C ASN A 255 -0.51 -19.94 11.22
N GLY A 256 -0.15 -19.50 10.02
CA GLY A 256 0.54 -20.34 9.03
C GLY A 256 -0.34 -21.38 8.34
N ASN A 257 -1.65 -21.21 8.37
CA ASN A 257 -2.63 -22.09 7.69
C ASN A 257 -3.00 -21.58 6.28
#